data_e01802b2978d23a1cb115c4fb5155760
#
_entry.id   e01802b2978d23a1cb115c4fb5155760
#
_cell.length_a   1.000
_cell.length_b   1.000
_cell.length_c   1.000
_cell.angle_alpha   90.00
_cell.angle_beta   90.00
_cell.angle_gamma   90.00
#
_symmetry.space_group_name_H-M   'P 1'
#
loop_
_entity.id
_entity.type
_entity.pdbx_description
1 polymer ?
#
loop_
_entity_poly.entity_id
_entity_poly.type
_entity_poly.pdbx_seq_one_letter_code
_entity_poly.pdbx_strand_id
1 'polypeptide(L)'
;MDGINWNKIEDVIDKLTWDKLVSQFWLDTRMPVANDVNDWKKLSLKEQELFNKVFGGLTLLDTLQSEEGIKSFMDASKTKHEHAVYTNIMFMESVHAKSYSTIFSTFNTPKEIDEIFEWVSTNKHLQYKANKINDIYQTKDILKTRGASVLLESFLFYSGFYTPLRYLGESKMVNTAEIIKLIIRDESVHGTYIGSKFRIDYNQLSKQEQESIKNWIYELAYDLYMNELEYTKELYAELGWVDDVITFLEYNLNKALDNLGLPPLFPTTASDVNPLVMNGISTTTSNHDFFSQVGNGYLLGNVEPLSDNDFDIVNNLIA
;
A
#
# COMPACT_ATOMS: atom_id res chain seq x y z
N MET A 1 29.22 17.62 8.72
CA MET A 1 28.22 16.59 8.39
C MET A 1 28.62 15.29 9.08
N ASP A 2 27.71 14.62 9.75
CA ASP A 2 27.99 13.35 10.43
C ASP A 2 27.42 12.19 9.61
N GLY A 3 28.13 11.02 9.62
CA GLY A 3 27.62 9.78 9.03
C GLY A 3 26.51 9.18 9.88
N ILE A 4 25.64 8.34 9.26
CA ILE A 4 24.72 7.48 10.00
C ILE A 4 25.49 6.39 10.74
N ASN A 5 25.21 6.19 12.01
CA ASN A 5 25.92 5.20 12.82
C ASN A 5 24.96 4.10 13.31
N TRP A 6 24.87 3.02 12.56
CA TRP A 6 24.05 1.85 12.88
C TRP A 6 24.53 1.03 14.11
N ASN A 7 25.69 1.38 14.69
CA ASN A 7 26.14 0.79 15.95
C ASN A 7 25.64 1.57 17.19
N LYS A 8 25.04 2.76 16.97
CA LYS A 8 24.46 3.59 18.01
C LYS A 8 23.04 4.00 17.59
N ILE A 9 22.08 3.17 17.89
CA ILE A 9 20.67 3.34 17.51
C ILE A 9 20.00 4.32 18.48
N GLU A 10 19.34 5.35 17.93
CA GLU A 10 18.60 6.34 18.72
C GLU A 10 17.17 5.87 19.01
N ASP A 11 16.54 5.21 18.02
CA ASP A 11 15.23 4.57 18.15
C ASP A 11 15.29 3.14 17.63
N VAL A 12 15.01 2.18 18.50
CA VAL A 12 15.07 0.74 18.14
C VAL A 12 14.02 0.37 17.10
N ILE A 13 12.89 1.09 17.04
CA ILE A 13 11.83 0.86 16.02
C ILE A 13 12.37 1.12 14.63
N ASP A 14 13.19 2.16 14.44
CA ASP A 14 13.81 2.47 13.15
C ASP A 14 14.68 1.31 12.65
N LYS A 15 15.50 0.74 13.55
CA LYS A 15 16.36 -0.40 13.19
C LYS A 15 15.55 -1.64 12.85
N LEU A 16 14.57 -2.00 13.69
CA LEU A 16 13.74 -3.18 13.46
C LEU A 16 12.95 -3.07 12.16
N THR A 17 12.41 -1.87 11.86
CA THR A 17 11.70 -1.63 10.61
C THR A 17 12.63 -1.68 9.40
N TRP A 18 13.82 -1.06 9.49
CA TRP A 18 14.82 -1.17 8.44
C TRP A 18 15.18 -2.63 8.14
N ASP A 19 15.53 -3.40 9.17
CA ASP A 19 15.89 -4.80 9.01
C ASP A 19 14.75 -5.62 8.37
N LYS A 20 13.49 -5.32 8.76
CA LYS A 20 12.30 -5.97 8.21
C LYS A 20 12.11 -5.63 6.74
N LEU A 21 12.12 -4.36 6.37
CA LEU A 21 11.93 -3.90 5.00
C LEU A 21 13.00 -4.46 4.06
N VAL A 22 14.27 -4.42 4.48
CA VAL A 22 15.38 -4.97 3.70
C VAL A 22 15.25 -6.49 3.55
N SER A 23 14.85 -7.21 4.61
CA SER A 23 14.69 -8.67 4.56
C SER A 23 13.56 -9.14 3.63
N GLN A 24 12.59 -8.28 3.36
CA GLN A 24 11.44 -8.61 2.50
C GLN A 24 11.47 -7.90 1.13
N PHE A 25 12.61 -7.33 0.75
CA PHE A 25 12.81 -6.67 -0.53
C PHE A 25 12.44 -7.55 -1.74
N TRP A 26 11.81 -6.96 -2.74
CA TRP A 26 11.41 -7.61 -3.99
C TRP A 26 11.32 -6.59 -5.13
N LEU A 27 11.23 -7.08 -6.36
CA LEU A 27 11.04 -6.29 -7.58
C LEU A 27 9.83 -6.80 -8.36
N ASP A 28 9.28 -5.97 -9.23
CA ASP A 28 8.11 -6.24 -10.08
C ASP A 28 8.29 -7.47 -10.99
N THR A 29 9.53 -7.84 -11.31
CA THR A 29 9.88 -9.02 -12.11
C THR A 29 9.87 -10.33 -11.33
N ARG A 30 9.59 -10.29 -10.02
CA ARG A 30 9.62 -11.49 -9.16
C ARG A 30 8.58 -12.52 -9.53
N MET A 31 7.39 -12.09 -9.94
CA MET A 31 6.30 -12.99 -10.28
C MET A 31 6.07 -13.04 -11.79
N PRO A 32 5.93 -14.24 -12.37
CA PRO A 32 5.71 -14.39 -13.82
C PRO A 32 4.24 -14.12 -14.16
N VAL A 33 3.82 -12.86 -14.17
CA VAL A 33 2.43 -12.42 -14.46
C VAL A 33 1.89 -12.98 -15.77
N ALA A 34 2.77 -13.20 -16.76
CA ALA A 34 2.39 -13.80 -18.05
C ALA A 34 1.74 -15.19 -17.92
N ASN A 35 1.96 -15.92 -16.84
CA ASN A 35 1.29 -17.19 -16.59
C ASN A 35 -0.22 -17.04 -16.39
N ASP A 36 -0.70 -15.85 -16.02
CA ASP A 36 -2.13 -15.56 -15.80
C ASP A 36 -2.88 -15.18 -17.09
N VAL A 37 -2.22 -15.09 -18.25
CA VAL A 37 -2.86 -14.69 -19.52
C VAL A 37 -4.03 -15.60 -19.90
N ASN A 38 -3.96 -16.90 -19.58
CA ASN A 38 -5.07 -17.81 -19.85
C ASN A 38 -6.26 -17.58 -18.92
N ASP A 39 -6.03 -17.17 -17.68
CA ASP A 39 -7.10 -16.82 -16.74
C ASP A 39 -7.70 -15.47 -17.13
N TRP A 40 -6.85 -14.48 -17.46
CA TRP A 40 -7.30 -13.19 -18.00
C TRP A 40 -8.29 -13.33 -19.14
N LYS A 41 -8.00 -14.19 -20.14
CA LYS A 41 -8.89 -14.45 -21.29
C LYS A 41 -10.23 -15.09 -20.94
N LYS A 42 -10.35 -15.72 -19.75
CA LYS A 42 -11.59 -16.32 -19.27
C LYS A 42 -12.45 -15.32 -18.47
N LEU A 43 -11.86 -14.24 -17.99
CA LEU A 43 -12.61 -13.19 -17.32
C LEU A 43 -13.59 -12.53 -18.28
N SER A 44 -14.77 -12.21 -17.81
CA SER A 44 -15.71 -11.37 -18.55
C SER A 44 -15.14 -9.96 -18.77
N LEU A 45 -15.65 -9.25 -19.77
CA LEU A 45 -15.22 -7.87 -20.02
C LEU A 45 -15.40 -6.97 -18.78
N LYS A 46 -16.46 -7.17 -17.99
CA LYS A 46 -16.71 -6.44 -16.74
C LYS A 46 -15.66 -6.72 -15.68
N GLU A 47 -15.25 -7.98 -15.56
CA GLU A 47 -14.17 -8.36 -14.63
C GLU A 47 -12.83 -7.78 -15.06
N GLN A 48 -12.51 -7.81 -16.36
CA GLN A 48 -11.29 -7.19 -16.92
C GLN A 48 -11.29 -5.67 -16.70
N GLU A 49 -12.42 -5.01 -16.93
CA GLU A 49 -12.58 -3.56 -16.72
C GLU A 49 -12.40 -3.21 -15.24
N LEU A 50 -13.05 -3.94 -14.33
CA LEU A 50 -12.88 -3.76 -12.89
C LEU A 50 -11.41 -3.92 -12.48
N PHE A 51 -10.76 -4.99 -12.95
CA PHE A 51 -9.36 -5.28 -12.65
C PHE A 51 -8.43 -4.14 -13.09
N ASN A 52 -8.64 -3.62 -14.30
CA ASN A 52 -7.89 -2.49 -14.82
C ASN A 52 -8.11 -1.21 -13.99
N LYS A 53 -9.37 -0.91 -13.62
CA LYS A 53 -9.72 0.27 -12.83
C LYS A 53 -9.13 0.22 -11.41
N VAL A 54 -9.20 -0.94 -10.73
CA VAL A 54 -8.63 -1.04 -9.38
C VAL A 54 -7.12 -0.87 -9.39
N PHE A 55 -6.41 -1.43 -10.36
CA PHE A 55 -4.96 -1.24 -10.45
C PHE A 55 -4.56 0.16 -10.90
N GLY A 56 -5.35 0.79 -11.78
CA GLY A 56 -5.16 2.22 -12.11
C GLY A 56 -5.28 3.10 -10.87
N GLY A 57 -6.30 2.85 -10.04
CA GLY A 57 -6.49 3.55 -8.78
C GLY A 57 -5.33 3.36 -7.79
N LEU A 58 -4.87 2.12 -7.63
CA LEU A 58 -3.71 1.79 -6.79
C LEU A 58 -2.44 2.50 -7.30
N THR A 59 -2.19 2.48 -8.61
CA THR A 59 -1.02 3.19 -9.19
C THR A 59 -1.00 4.68 -8.82
N LEU A 60 -2.14 5.37 -8.87
CA LEU A 60 -2.22 6.78 -8.47
C LEU A 60 -1.86 6.98 -7.00
N LEU A 61 -2.39 6.12 -6.13
CA LEU A 61 -2.21 6.27 -4.67
C LEU A 61 -0.77 5.97 -4.25
N ASP A 62 -0.13 4.92 -4.79
CA ASP A 62 1.28 4.62 -4.55
C ASP A 62 2.20 5.73 -5.07
N THR A 63 1.87 6.29 -6.24
CA THR A 63 2.61 7.46 -6.79
C THR A 63 2.51 8.65 -5.84
N LEU A 64 1.30 8.97 -5.36
CA LEU A 64 1.08 10.06 -4.40
C LEU A 64 1.85 9.83 -3.09
N GLN A 65 1.83 8.60 -2.57
CA GLN A 65 2.53 8.25 -1.35
C GLN A 65 4.05 8.41 -1.51
N SER A 66 4.61 7.88 -2.60
CA SER A 66 6.03 8.01 -2.89
C SER A 66 6.48 9.48 -3.06
N GLU A 67 5.78 10.25 -3.89
CA GLU A 67 6.25 11.57 -4.31
C GLU A 67 5.98 12.67 -3.27
N GLU A 68 4.88 12.58 -2.53
CA GLU A 68 4.45 13.64 -1.62
C GLU A 68 4.45 13.20 -0.16
N GLY A 69 3.84 12.04 0.16
CA GLY A 69 3.71 11.57 1.53
C GLY A 69 5.05 11.29 2.19
N ILE A 70 5.79 10.33 1.67
CA ILE A 70 7.05 9.89 2.26
C ILE A 70 8.11 11.00 2.22
N LYS A 71 8.13 11.82 1.18
CA LYS A 71 9.01 12.98 1.11
C LYS A 71 8.80 13.94 2.29
N SER A 72 7.55 14.21 2.66
CA SER A 72 7.25 15.07 3.81
C SER A 72 7.75 14.48 5.14
N PHE A 73 7.74 13.15 5.28
CA PHE A 73 8.28 12.44 6.45
C PHE A 73 9.80 12.48 6.49
N MET A 74 10.46 12.32 5.35
CA MET A 74 11.92 12.43 5.25
C MET A 74 12.39 13.81 5.71
N ASP A 75 11.74 14.87 5.27
CA ASP A 75 12.06 16.26 5.66
C ASP A 75 11.84 16.51 7.16
N ALA A 76 10.88 15.80 7.78
CA ALA A 76 10.55 15.91 9.20
C ALA A 76 11.26 14.88 10.10
N SER A 77 12.11 14.01 9.54
CA SER A 77 12.79 12.95 10.29
C SER A 77 13.66 13.51 11.41
N LYS A 78 13.51 12.96 12.61
CA LYS A 78 14.27 13.37 13.80
C LYS A 78 15.65 12.73 13.87
N THR A 79 15.83 11.56 13.23
CA THR A 79 17.08 10.81 13.19
C THR A 79 17.46 10.44 11.77
N LYS A 80 18.74 10.11 11.56
CA LYS A 80 19.20 9.59 10.26
C LYS A 80 18.69 8.18 10.00
N HIS A 81 18.42 7.42 11.06
CA HIS A 81 17.84 6.09 10.96
C HIS A 81 16.38 6.16 10.49
N GLU A 82 15.58 7.06 11.06
CA GLU A 82 14.20 7.33 10.61
C GLU A 82 14.18 7.74 9.13
N HIS A 83 15.06 8.69 8.74
CA HIS A 83 15.20 9.11 7.35
C HIS A 83 15.54 7.93 6.40
N ALA A 84 16.44 7.03 6.83
CA ALA A 84 16.79 5.85 6.04
C ALA A 84 15.60 4.89 5.86
N VAL A 85 14.79 4.68 6.90
CA VAL A 85 13.57 3.86 6.79
C VAL A 85 12.62 4.47 5.75
N TYR A 86 12.32 5.76 5.82
CA TYR A 86 11.47 6.43 4.83
C TYR A 86 12.04 6.38 3.40
N THR A 87 13.37 6.45 3.24
CA THR A 87 14.00 6.26 1.92
C THR A 87 13.68 4.87 1.33
N ASN A 88 13.70 3.82 2.16
CA ASN A 88 13.34 2.48 1.72
C ASN A 88 11.84 2.38 1.37
N ILE A 89 10.96 2.92 2.21
CA ILE A 89 9.51 2.95 1.94
C ILE A 89 9.27 3.68 0.60
N MET A 90 9.81 4.87 0.42
CA MET A 90 9.66 5.65 -0.84
C MET A 90 10.07 4.85 -2.08
N PHE A 91 11.17 4.11 -1.99
CA PHE A 91 11.61 3.25 -3.07
C PHE A 91 10.60 2.11 -3.34
N MET A 92 10.08 1.45 -2.29
CA MET A 92 9.14 0.36 -2.43
C MET A 92 7.80 0.82 -3.00
N GLU A 93 7.29 2.01 -2.63
CA GLU A 93 6.11 2.61 -3.29
C GLU A 93 6.30 2.76 -4.81
N SER A 94 7.50 3.14 -5.23
CA SER A 94 7.84 3.20 -6.67
C SER A 94 7.88 1.81 -7.31
N VAL A 95 8.31 0.78 -6.58
CA VAL A 95 8.25 -0.64 -7.03
C VAL A 95 6.81 -1.12 -7.14
N HIS A 96 5.92 -0.73 -6.20
CA HIS A 96 4.49 -1.03 -6.25
C HIS A 96 3.86 -0.42 -7.51
N ALA A 97 4.02 0.88 -7.76
CA ALA A 97 3.54 1.56 -8.96
C ALA A 97 4.09 0.93 -10.26
N LYS A 98 5.38 0.56 -10.27
CA LYS A 98 6.00 -0.15 -11.41
C LYS A 98 5.38 -1.53 -11.63
N SER A 99 4.98 -2.22 -10.57
CA SER A 99 4.38 -3.56 -10.65
C SER A 99 3.03 -3.53 -11.37
N TYR A 100 2.21 -2.51 -11.14
CA TYR A 100 0.96 -2.32 -11.90
C TYR A 100 1.22 -2.08 -13.39
N SER A 101 2.27 -1.34 -13.73
CA SER A 101 2.68 -1.15 -15.13
C SER A 101 3.08 -2.47 -15.80
N THR A 102 3.74 -3.37 -15.06
CA THR A 102 4.06 -4.73 -15.53
C THR A 102 2.80 -5.56 -15.74
N ILE A 103 1.81 -5.46 -14.85
CA ILE A 103 0.51 -6.11 -14.98
C ILE A 103 -0.23 -5.56 -16.22
N PHE A 104 -0.33 -4.24 -16.37
CA PHE A 104 -0.99 -3.61 -17.51
C PHE A 104 -0.40 -4.05 -18.86
N SER A 105 0.94 -3.99 -18.99
CA SER A 105 1.61 -4.36 -20.24
C SER A 105 1.50 -5.85 -20.59
N THR A 106 1.17 -6.69 -19.60
CA THR A 106 0.96 -8.13 -19.81
C THR A 106 -0.43 -8.43 -20.37
N PHE A 107 -1.46 -7.69 -19.98
CA PHE A 107 -2.85 -8.01 -20.30
C PHE A 107 -3.52 -7.06 -21.28
N ASN A 108 -3.01 -5.85 -21.44
CA ASN A 108 -3.65 -4.79 -22.19
C ASN A 108 -2.76 -4.28 -23.34
N THR A 109 -3.40 -3.76 -24.37
CA THR A 109 -2.73 -3.01 -25.43
C THR A 109 -2.35 -1.59 -24.94
N PRO A 110 -1.38 -0.90 -25.58
CA PRO A 110 -1.05 0.47 -25.24
C PRO A 110 -2.25 1.42 -25.20
N LYS A 111 -3.20 1.25 -26.14
CA LYS A 111 -4.42 2.06 -26.18
C LYS A 111 -5.31 1.84 -24.96
N GLU A 112 -5.51 0.59 -24.56
CA GLU A 112 -6.29 0.26 -23.36
C GLU A 112 -5.61 0.80 -22.09
N ILE A 113 -4.28 0.78 -22.03
CA ILE A 113 -3.53 1.37 -20.93
C ILE A 113 -3.76 2.89 -20.86
N ASP A 114 -3.70 3.59 -22.01
CA ASP A 114 -4.00 5.03 -22.08
C ASP A 114 -5.43 5.33 -21.59
N GLU A 115 -6.41 4.52 -21.99
CA GLU A 115 -7.82 4.63 -21.54
C GLU A 115 -7.96 4.42 -20.02
N ILE A 116 -7.19 3.50 -19.42
CA ILE A 116 -7.15 3.30 -17.95
C ILE A 116 -6.65 4.57 -17.27
N PHE A 117 -5.54 5.14 -17.73
CA PHE A 117 -4.99 6.35 -17.12
C PHE A 117 -5.85 7.61 -17.35
N GLU A 118 -6.57 7.68 -18.46
CA GLU A 118 -7.60 8.70 -18.69
C GLU A 118 -8.72 8.57 -17.66
N TRP A 119 -9.24 7.35 -17.42
CA TRP A 119 -10.22 7.09 -16.37
C TRP A 119 -9.67 7.46 -14.99
N VAL A 120 -8.44 7.07 -14.65
CA VAL A 120 -7.80 7.44 -13.38
C VAL A 120 -7.80 8.95 -13.17
N SER A 121 -7.46 9.72 -14.20
CA SER A 121 -7.38 11.19 -14.12
C SER A 121 -8.74 11.89 -14.05
N THR A 122 -9.83 11.23 -14.42
CA THR A 122 -11.17 11.80 -14.51
C THR A 122 -12.17 11.24 -13.51
N ASN A 123 -11.88 10.09 -12.88
CA ASN A 123 -12.80 9.50 -11.91
C ASN A 123 -12.92 10.36 -10.65
N LYS A 124 -14.12 10.87 -10.39
CA LYS A 124 -14.39 11.85 -9.33
C LYS A 124 -14.07 11.34 -7.92
N HIS A 125 -14.35 10.06 -7.64
CA HIS A 125 -14.15 9.49 -6.31
C HIS A 125 -12.68 9.18 -6.05
N LEU A 126 -11.99 8.68 -7.07
CA LEU A 126 -10.55 8.43 -6.99
C LEU A 126 -9.77 9.74 -6.83
N GLN A 127 -10.10 10.75 -7.65
CA GLN A 127 -9.49 12.08 -7.56
C GLN A 127 -9.81 12.77 -6.24
N TYR A 128 -11.03 12.59 -5.70
CA TYR A 128 -11.39 13.16 -4.41
C TYR A 128 -10.47 12.66 -3.30
N LYS A 129 -10.33 11.34 -3.14
CA LYS A 129 -9.48 10.78 -2.08
C LYS A 129 -8.00 11.12 -2.26
N ALA A 130 -7.49 11.08 -3.49
CA ALA A 130 -6.11 11.45 -3.78
C ALA A 130 -5.83 12.92 -3.45
N ASN A 131 -6.68 13.85 -3.89
CA ASN A 131 -6.55 15.27 -3.59
C ASN A 131 -6.70 15.56 -2.09
N LYS A 132 -7.65 14.91 -1.41
CA LYS A 132 -7.85 15.08 0.03
C LYS A 132 -6.61 14.71 0.83
N ILE A 133 -5.97 13.60 0.51
CA ILE A 133 -4.72 13.16 1.13
C ILE A 133 -3.57 14.11 0.75
N ASN A 134 -3.44 14.47 -0.53
CA ASN A 134 -2.42 15.39 -0.98
C ASN A 134 -2.50 16.76 -0.29
N ASP A 135 -3.68 17.33 -0.17
CA ASP A 135 -3.89 18.62 0.50
C ASP A 135 -3.37 18.58 1.95
N ILE A 136 -3.56 17.45 2.65
CA ILE A 136 -3.02 17.26 4.01
C ILE A 136 -1.49 17.18 3.99
N TYR A 137 -0.90 16.48 3.02
CA TYR A 137 0.56 16.39 2.86
C TYR A 137 1.20 17.77 2.65
N GLN A 138 0.50 18.69 1.94
CA GLN A 138 0.98 20.06 1.71
C GLN A 138 0.89 20.96 2.95
N THR A 139 0.14 20.60 4.01
CA THR A 139 0.01 21.43 5.21
C THR A 139 1.27 21.54 6.05
N LYS A 140 2.23 20.61 5.90
CA LYS A 140 3.43 20.45 6.74
C LYS A 140 3.14 20.18 8.23
N ASP A 141 1.89 19.87 8.60
CA ASP A 141 1.52 19.36 9.92
C ASP A 141 1.86 17.87 9.97
N ILE A 142 3.04 17.54 10.47
CA ILE A 142 3.58 16.17 10.43
C ILE A 142 2.66 15.15 11.11
N LEU A 143 1.95 15.56 12.17
CA LEU A 143 1.05 14.66 12.89
C LEU A 143 -0.18 14.31 12.05
N LYS A 144 -0.80 15.31 11.40
CA LYS A 144 -1.92 15.10 10.48
C LYS A 144 -1.47 14.35 9.23
N THR A 145 -0.31 14.68 8.71
CA THR A 145 0.27 14.00 7.53
C THR A 145 0.48 12.50 7.79
N ARG A 146 1.04 12.14 8.97
CA ARG A 146 1.17 10.73 9.36
C ARG A 146 -0.18 10.05 9.56
N GLY A 147 -1.15 10.74 10.17
CA GLY A 147 -2.51 10.21 10.33
C GLY A 147 -3.18 9.93 9.00
N ALA A 148 -3.11 10.87 8.05
CA ALA A 148 -3.64 10.70 6.69
C ALA A 148 -2.93 9.56 5.93
N SER A 149 -1.60 9.44 6.06
CA SER A 149 -0.84 8.36 5.46
C SER A 149 -1.22 6.99 6.00
N VAL A 150 -1.43 6.84 7.32
CA VAL A 150 -1.91 5.56 7.88
C VAL A 150 -3.29 5.19 7.35
N LEU A 151 -4.18 6.17 7.13
CA LEU A 151 -5.47 5.93 6.47
C LEU A 151 -5.29 5.51 5.00
N LEU A 152 -4.30 6.06 4.29
CA LEU A 152 -3.97 5.66 2.92
C LEU A 152 -3.47 4.20 2.89
N GLU A 153 -2.41 3.89 3.64
CA GLU A 153 -1.70 2.60 3.69
C GLU A 153 -2.57 1.44 4.20
N SER A 154 -3.40 1.71 5.20
CA SER A 154 -4.13 0.67 5.93
C SER A 154 -5.62 0.61 5.60
N PHE A 155 -6.16 1.56 4.79
CA PHE A 155 -7.58 1.62 4.47
C PHE A 155 -7.85 1.91 2.99
N LEU A 156 -7.34 3.00 2.40
CA LEU A 156 -7.75 3.44 1.06
C LEU A 156 -7.27 2.52 -0.07
N PHE A 157 -6.17 1.81 0.11
CA PHE A 157 -5.70 0.79 -0.84
C PHE A 157 -6.64 -0.43 -0.90
N TYR A 158 -7.38 -0.70 0.18
CA TYR A 158 -8.04 -1.99 0.36
C TYR A 158 -9.26 -2.17 -0.52
N SER A 159 -9.92 -1.10 -0.99
CA SER A 159 -10.93 -1.23 -2.04
C SER A 159 -10.35 -1.82 -3.34
N GLY A 160 -9.10 -1.50 -3.67
CA GLY A 160 -8.39 -2.07 -4.81
C GLY A 160 -7.87 -3.49 -4.56
N PHE A 161 -7.39 -3.78 -3.36
CA PHE A 161 -6.85 -5.11 -3.01
C PHE A 161 -7.92 -6.22 -2.95
N TYR A 162 -9.19 -5.87 -2.77
CA TYR A 162 -10.28 -6.85 -2.69
C TYR A 162 -10.33 -7.76 -3.91
N THR A 163 -10.31 -7.21 -5.12
CA THR A 163 -10.44 -7.96 -6.38
C THR A 163 -9.36 -9.04 -6.55
N PRO A 164 -8.03 -8.72 -6.51
CA PRO A 164 -7.01 -9.75 -6.66
C PRO A 164 -7.01 -10.79 -5.54
N LEU A 165 -7.32 -10.39 -4.30
CA LEU A 165 -7.43 -11.34 -3.18
C LEU A 165 -8.62 -12.30 -3.36
N ARG A 166 -9.76 -11.82 -3.85
CA ARG A 166 -10.91 -12.65 -4.17
C ARG A 166 -10.57 -13.66 -5.28
N TYR A 167 -9.93 -13.22 -6.36
CA TYR A 167 -9.50 -14.12 -7.43
C TYR A 167 -8.48 -15.15 -6.95
N LEU A 168 -7.56 -14.77 -6.08
CA LEU A 168 -6.65 -15.73 -5.46
C LEU A 168 -7.41 -16.80 -4.66
N GLY A 169 -8.41 -16.41 -3.88
CA GLY A 169 -9.28 -17.33 -3.16
C GLY A 169 -10.06 -18.28 -4.08
N GLU A 170 -10.35 -17.85 -5.31
CA GLU A 170 -10.95 -18.64 -6.38
C GLU A 170 -9.92 -19.40 -7.25
N SER A 171 -8.64 -19.35 -6.92
CA SER A 171 -7.52 -19.93 -7.69
C SER A 171 -7.43 -19.37 -9.13
N LYS A 172 -7.73 -18.08 -9.31
CA LYS A 172 -7.62 -17.32 -10.55
C LYS A 172 -6.58 -16.22 -10.42
N MET A 173 -5.95 -15.81 -11.53
CA MET A 173 -4.99 -14.71 -11.59
C MET A 173 -3.93 -14.79 -10.49
N VAL A 174 -3.45 -16.01 -10.21
CA VAL A 174 -2.66 -16.32 -9.01
C VAL A 174 -1.34 -15.55 -8.98
N ASN A 175 -0.63 -15.45 -10.10
CA ASN A 175 0.67 -14.76 -10.14
C ASN A 175 0.52 -13.26 -9.94
N THR A 176 -0.53 -12.65 -10.50
CA THR A 176 -0.87 -11.25 -10.28
C THR A 176 -1.26 -11.01 -8.82
N ALA A 177 -2.08 -11.88 -8.24
CA ALA A 177 -2.48 -11.77 -6.84
C ALA A 177 -1.29 -11.94 -5.87
N GLU A 178 -0.29 -12.75 -6.21
CA GLU A 178 0.93 -12.86 -5.40
C GLU A 178 1.74 -11.56 -5.37
N ILE A 179 1.78 -10.76 -6.47
CA ILE A 179 2.34 -9.41 -6.42
C ILE A 179 1.58 -8.56 -5.41
N ILE A 180 0.25 -8.58 -5.45
CA ILE A 180 -0.58 -7.80 -4.52
C ILE A 180 -0.36 -8.23 -3.07
N LYS A 181 -0.14 -9.51 -2.80
CA LYS A 181 0.23 -9.98 -1.45
C LYS A 181 1.58 -9.43 -0.99
N LEU A 182 2.56 -9.30 -1.90
CA LEU A 182 3.83 -8.67 -1.56
C LEU A 182 3.63 -7.19 -1.22
N ILE A 183 2.81 -6.48 -2.00
CA ILE A 183 2.43 -5.09 -1.72
C ILE A 183 1.74 -5.00 -0.35
N ILE A 184 0.66 -5.75 -0.10
CA ILE A 184 -0.07 -5.74 1.19
C ILE A 184 0.87 -6.01 2.37
N ARG A 185 1.85 -6.90 2.21
CA ARG A 185 2.85 -7.17 3.23
C ARG A 185 3.70 -5.92 3.54
N ASP A 186 4.10 -5.19 2.51
CA ASP A 186 4.88 -3.97 2.66
C ASP A 186 4.01 -2.86 3.27
N GLU A 187 2.76 -2.66 2.80
CA GLU A 187 1.79 -1.70 3.36
C GLU A 187 1.51 -1.96 4.85
N SER A 188 1.48 -3.23 5.26
CA SER A 188 1.33 -3.58 6.68
C SER A 188 2.49 -3.06 7.53
N VAL A 189 3.72 -3.10 7.01
CA VAL A 189 4.90 -2.55 7.68
C VAL A 189 4.89 -1.02 7.65
N HIS A 190 4.57 -0.43 6.49
CA HIS A 190 4.51 1.02 6.30
C HIS A 190 3.49 1.65 7.27
N GLY A 191 2.25 1.18 7.25
CA GLY A 191 1.17 1.68 8.12
C GLY A 191 1.48 1.52 9.62
N THR A 192 2.08 0.38 10.02
CA THR A 192 2.49 0.15 11.41
C THR A 192 3.61 1.07 11.84
N TYR A 193 4.63 1.28 11.01
CA TYR A 193 5.76 2.16 11.31
C TYR A 193 5.33 3.63 11.40
N ILE A 194 4.62 4.12 10.39
CA ILE A 194 4.13 5.51 10.36
C ILE A 194 3.18 5.75 11.54
N GLY A 195 2.29 4.79 11.84
CA GLY A 195 1.42 4.81 13.01
C GLY A 195 2.18 4.84 14.33
N SER A 196 3.30 4.11 14.44
CA SER A 196 4.15 4.16 15.63
C SER A 196 4.79 5.54 15.82
N LYS A 197 5.28 6.15 14.74
CA LYS A 197 5.81 7.52 14.78
C LYS A 197 4.72 8.56 15.11
N PHE A 198 3.50 8.36 14.57
CA PHE A 198 2.34 9.18 14.97
C PHE A 198 2.08 9.07 16.49
N ARG A 199 1.99 7.86 17.04
CA ARG A 199 1.71 7.64 18.47
C ARG A 199 2.77 8.23 19.39
N ILE A 200 4.05 8.16 19.01
CA ILE A 200 5.14 8.77 19.79
C ILE A 200 4.90 10.29 19.91
N ASP A 201 4.59 10.96 18.83
CA ASP A 201 4.37 12.41 18.84
C ASP A 201 3.02 12.79 19.47
N TYR A 202 1.95 12.06 19.18
CA TYR A 202 0.63 12.24 19.76
C TYR A 202 0.64 12.14 21.29
N ASN A 203 1.39 11.19 21.86
CA ASN A 203 1.48 11.00 23.30
C ASN A 203 2.23 12.13 24.04
N GLN A 204 2.96 12.97 23.31
CA GLN A 204 3.64 14.15 23.89
C GLN A 204 2.72 15.37 23.98
N LEU A 205 1.56 15.34 23.32
CA LEU A 205 0.60 16.44 23.32
C LEU A 205 -0.16 16.54 24.65
N SER A 206 -0.67 17.73 24.95
CA SER A 206 -1.65 17.92 26.01
C SER A 206 -2.95 17.14 25.73
N LYS A 207 -3.74 16.84 26.75
CA LYS A 207 -5.02 16.13 26.60
C LYS A 207 -5.99 16.85 25.66
N GLN A 208 -5.99 18.17 25.66
CA GLN A 208 -6.83 18.98 24.78
C GLN A 208 -6.39 18.84 23.30
N GLU A 209 -5.09 18.88 23.04
CA GLU A 209 -4.53 18.69 21.70
C GLU A 209 -4.76 17.25 21.21
N GLN A 210 -4.56 16.24 22.10
CA GLN A 210 -4.84 14.84 21.78
C GLN A 210 -6.31 14.66 21.33
N GLU A 211 -7.26 15.25 22.07
CA GLU A 211 -8.68 15.17 21.72
C GLU A 211 -8.98 15.87 20.39
N SER A 212 -8.35 17.03 20.14
CA SER A 212 -8.49 17.74 18.87
C SER A 212 -7.99 16.93 17.68
N ILE A 213 -6.81 16.32 17.78
CA ILE A 213 -6.24 15.46 16.74
C ILE A 213 -7.07 14.19 16.56
N LYS A 214 -7.50 13.56 17.64
CA LYS A 214 -8.37 12.39 17.58
C LYS A 214 -9.67 12.69 16.81
N ASN A 215 -10.34 13.77 17.15
CA ASN A 215 -11.58 14.17 16.46
C ASN A 215 -11.33 14.45 14.98
N TRP A 216 -10.24 15.15 14.66
CA TRP A 216 -9.84 15.39 13.27
C TRP A 216 -9.59 14.09 12.49
N ILE A 217 -8.93 13.09 13.10
CA ILE A 217 -8.72 11.76 12.46
C ILE A 217 -10.06 11.08 12.18
N TYR A 218 -10.99 11.09 13.14
CA TYR A 218 -12.31 10.46 12.92
C TYR A 218 -13.13 11.19 11.85
N GLU A 219 -13.10 12.52 11.81
CA GLU A 219 -13.75 13.31 10.78
C GLU A 219 -13.18 12.98 9.38
N LEU A 220 -11.85 12.93 9.26
CA LEU A 220 -11.19 12.55 8.02
C LEU A 220 -11.51 11.10 7.62
N ALA A 221 -11.42 10.16 8.56
CA ALA A 221 -11.71 8.75 8.32
C ALA A 221 -13.15 8.54 7.84
N TYR A 222 -14.12 9.23 8.46
CA TYR A 222 -15.52 9.16 8.06
C TYR A 222 -15.78 9.80 6.67
N ASP A 223 -15.19 10.95 6.40
CA ASP A 223 -15.28 11.63 5.10
C ASP A 223 -14.74 10.75 3.96
N LEU A 224 -13.56 10.16 4.16
CA LEU A 224 -12.97 9.21 3.21
C LEU A 224 -13.80 7.94 3.07
N TYR A 225 -14.35 7.41 4.16
CA TYR A 225 -15.21 6.24 4.14
C TYR A 225 -16.49 6.49 3.31
N MET A 226 -17.13 7.65 3.47
CA MET A 226 -18.31 8.00 2.68
C MET A 226 -17.98 8.09 1.18
N ASN A 227 -16.81 8.60 0.81
CA ASN A 227 -16.34 8.56 -0.57
C ASN A 227 -16.05 7.13 -1.05
N GLU A 228 -15.43 6.29 -0.22
CA GLU A 228 -15.18 4.87 -0.55
C GLU A 228 -16.46 4.06 -0.76
N LEU A 229 -17.55 4.37 -0.05
CA LEU A 229 -18.85 3.75 -0.30
C LEU A 229 -19.34 4.00 -1.73
N GLU A 230 -19.27 5.24 -2.20
CA GLU A 230 -19.71 5.58 -3.55
C GLU A 230 -18.75 5.04 -4.62
N TYR A 231 -17.43 5.09 -4.37
CA TYR A 231 -16.41 4.48 -5.22
C TYR A 231 -16.61 2.97 -5.35
N THR A 232 -16.88 2.28 -4.24
CA THR A 232 -17.17 0.85 -4.19
C THR A 232 -18.44 0.49 -4.99
N LYS A 233 -19.51 1.27 -4.84
CA LYS A 233 -20.75 1.07 -5.62
C LYS A 233 -20.48 1.21 -7.13
N GLU A 234 -19.72 2.24 -7.52
CA GLU A 234 -19.37 2.46 -8.93
C GLU A 234 -18.57 1.27 -9.52
N LEU A 235 -17.60 0.75 -8.77
CA LEU A 235 -16.72 -0.32 -9.27
C LEU A 235 -17.36 -1.71 -9.22
N TYR A 236 -18.08 -2.02 -8.15
CA TYR A 236 -18.42 -3.40 -7.79
C TYR A 236 -19.88 -3.78 -7.95
N ALA A 237 -20.79 -2.80 -8.25
CA ALA A 237 -22.23 -3.08 -8.32
C ALA A 237 -22.58 -4.12 -9.38
N GLU A 238 -21.94 -4.06 -10.56
CA GLU A 238 -22.22 -4.99 -11.67
C GLU A 238 -21.82 -6.44 -11.39
N LEU A 239 -20.90 -6.67 -10.46
CA LEU A 239 -20.46 -8.01 -10.04
C LEU A 239 -21.15 -8.47 -8.74
N GLY A 240 -21.96 -7.60 -8.11
CA GLY A 240 -22.67 -7.92 -6.87
C GLY A 240 -21.75 -8.07 -5.65
N TRP A 241 -20.58 -7.40 -5.64
CA TRP A 241 -19.60 -7.52 -4.56
C TRP A 241 -19.59 -6.34 -3.59
N VAL A 242 -20.50 -5.38 -3.76
CA VAL A 242 -20.50 -4.11 -3.00
C VAL A 242 -20.48 -4.35 -1.49
N ASP A 243 -21.38 -5.18 -0.96
CA ASP A 243 -21.50 -5.41 0.49
C ASP A 243 -20.24 -6.09 1.07
N ASP A 244 -19.68 -7.05 0.34
CA ASP A 244 -18.45 -7.74 0.72
C ASP A 244 -17.26 -6.76 0.78
N VAL A 245 -17.14 -5.84 -0.20
CA VAL A 245 -16.09 -4.83 -0.24
C VAL A 245 -16.26 -3.81 0.88
N ILE A 246 -17.49 -3.38 1.17
CA ILE A 246 -17.79 -2.47 2.28
C ILE A 246 -17.37 -3.11 3.62
N THR A 247 -17.73 -4.36 3.87
CA THR A 247 -17.29 -5.09 5.06
C THR A 247 -15.76 -5.15 5.18
N PHE A 248 -15.09 -5.39 4.06
CA PHE A 248 -13.62 -5.41 4.01
C PHE A 248 -13.00 -4.02 4.29
N LEU A 249 -13.62 -2.96 3.80
CA LEU A 249 -13.19 -1.57 4.07
C LEU A 249 -13.38 -1.19 5.54
N GLU A 250 -14.52 -1.52 6.15
CA GLU A 250 -14.75 -1.26 7.58
C GLU A 250 -13.72 -1.96 8.47
N TYR A 251 -13.43 -3.24 8.18
CA TYR A 251 -12.40 -4.00 8.88
C TYR A 251 -11.03 -3.32 8.77
N ASN A 252 -10.63 -2.88 7.58
CA ASN A 252 -9.33 -2.25 7.36
C ASN A 252 -9.26 -0.81 7.90
N LEU A 253 -10.37 -0.06 7.91
CA LEU A 253 -10.42 1.24 8.59
C LEU A 253 -10.22 1.08 10.11
N ASN A 254 -10.82 0.06 10.73
CA ASN A 254 -10.54 -0.26 12.12
C ASN A 254 -9.06 -0.59 12.37
N LYS A 255 -8.40 -1.30 11.44
CA LYS A 255 -6.94 -1.56 11.52
C LYS A 255 -6.11 -0.28 11.37
N ALA A 256 -6.52 0.64 10.49
CA ALA A 256 -5.86 1.93 10.35
C ALA A 256 -5.95 2.73 11.67
N LEU A 257 -7.12 2.76 12.31
CA LEU A 257 -7.30 3.40 13.60
C LEU A 257 -6.47 2.73 14.71
N ASP A 258 -6.38 1.39 14.72
CA ASP A 258 -5.53 0.64 15.65
C ASP A 258 -4.04 0.99 15.47
N ASN A 259 -3.55 1.10 14.24
CA ASN A 259 -2.20 1.58 13.94
C ASN A 259 -1.94 2.98 14.52
N LEU A 260 -2.96 3.83 14.57
CA LEU A 260 -2.90 5.16 15.21
C LEU A 260 -3.10 5.12 16.74
N GLY A 261 -3.41 3.96 17.33
CA GLY A 261 -3.72 3.82 18.75
C GLY A 261 -5.09 4.38 19.13
N LEU A 262 -6.02 4.41 18.19
CA LEU A 262 -7.39 4.93 18.36
C LEU A 262 -8.42 3.79 18.36
N PRO A 263 -9.54 3.91 19.11
CA PRO A 263 -10.61 2.92 19.09
C PRO A 263 -11.23 2.69 17.71
N PRO A 264 -11.75 1.48 17.42
CA PRO A 264 -12.39 1.19 16.15
C PRO A 264 -13.67 2.02 15.95
N LEU A 265 -14.00 2.28 14.68
CA LEU A 265 -15.21 3.02 14.29
C LEU A 265 -16.40 2.08 14.03
N PHE A 266 -16.13 0.87 13.57
CA PHE A 266 -17.14 -0.12 13.19
C PHE A 266 -17.07 -1.37 14.08
N PRO A 267 -18.21 -2.10 14.28
CA PRO A 267 -18.18 -3.37 14.99
C PRO A 267 -17.56 -4.51 14.17
N THR A 268 -17.26 -4.28 12.91
CA THR A 268 -16.79 -5.25 11.93
C THR A 268 -15.42 -5.84 12.33
N THR A 269 -15.33 -7.16 12.27
CA THR A 269 -14.16 -7.96 12.64
C THR A 269 -13.66 -8.82 11.46
N ALA A 270 -12.54 -9.50 11.62
CA ALA A 270 -12.00 -10.41 10.60
C ALA A 270 -12.98 -11.55 10.23
N SER A 271 -13.85 -11.98 11.17
CA SER A 271 -14.83 -13.06 10.93
C SER A 271 -15.99 -12.63 10.02
N ASP A 272 -16.21 -11.33 9.86
CA ASP A 272 -17.29 -10.78 9.02
C ASP A 272 -16.84 -10.64 7.56
N VAL A 273 -15.53 -10.59 7.32
CA VAL A 273 -14.94 -10.46 5.97
C VAL A 273 -15.10 -11.76 5.19
N ASN A 274 -15.40 -11.65 3.89
CA ASN A 274 -15.57 -12.79 3.00
C ASN A 274 -14.37 -13.76 3.11
N PRO A 275 -14.60 -15.06 3.44
CA PRO A 275 -13.54 -16.04 3.65
C PRO A 275 -12.62 -16.24 2.45
N LEU A 276 -13.08 -16.06 1.21
CA LEU A 276 -12.23 -16.14 0.02
C LEU A 276 -11.14 -15.09 0.05
N VAL A 277 -11.47 -13.86 0.46
CA VAL A 277 -10.50 -12.75 0.56
C VAL A 277 -9.56 -12.98 1.75
N MET A 278 -10.09 -13.38 2.90
CA MET A 278 -9.27 -13.68 4.08
C MET A 278 -8.30 -14.84 3.85
N ASN A 279 -8.71 -15.89 3.15
CA ASN A 279 -7.83 -16.97 2.75
C ASN A 279 -6.74 -16.51 1.79
N GLY A 280 -7.05 -15.59 0.87
CA GLY A 280 -6.08 -14.95 -0.01
C GLY A 280 -4.97 -14.23 0.77
N ILE A 281 -5.31 -13.59 1.89
CA ILE A 281 -4.35 -12.94 2.78
C ILE A 281 -3.57 -13.97 3.62
N SER A 282 -4.24 -15.00 4.15
CA SER A 282 -3.71 -15.88 5.19
C SER A 282 -2.69 -16.92 4.73
N THR A 283 -2.64 -17.29 3.45
CA THR A 283 -1.81 -18.40 2.94
C THR A 283 -0.29 -18.15 3.01
N THR A 284 0.16 -16.98 3.44
CA THR A 284 1.59 -16.69 3.71
C THR A 284 1.84 -15.96 5.02
N THR A 285 0.81 -15.63 5.76
CA THR A 285 0.93 -14.80 6.95
C THR A 285 0.29 -15.43 8.18
N SER A 286 0.78 -16.62 8.55
CA SER A 286 0.54 -17.14 9.90
C SER A 286 1.16 -16.27 11.00
N ASN A 287 1.61 -15.05 10.66
CA ASN A 287 2.33 -14.16 11.57
C ASN A 287 2.00 -12.70 11.31
N HIS A 288 0.82 -12.27 11.76
CA HIS A 288 0.45 -10.86 11.86
C HIS A 288 1.04 -10.15 13.09
N ASP A 289 1.96 -10.75 13.80
CA ASP A 289 2.66 -10.10 14.89
C ASP A 289 4.02 -9.61 14.37
N PHE A 290 4.04 -8.37 13.92
CA PHE A 290 5.22 -7.69 13.38
C PHE A 290 6.46 -7.78 14.30
N PHE A 291 6.25 -7.89 15.62
CA PHE A 291 7.32 -7.95 16.60
C PHE A 291 7.65 -9.36 17.11
N SER A 292 6.83 -10.38 16.79
CA SER A 292 6.98 -11.70 17.38
C SER A 292 7.72 -12.72 16.52
N GLN A 293 8.02 -12.45 15.23
CA GLN A 293 8.74 -13.44 14.43
C GLN A 293 9.80 -12.85 13.47
N VAL A 294 11.05 -13.20 13.76
CA VAL A 294 12.12 -13.22 12.77
C VAL A 294 11.91 -14.48 11.93
N GLY A 295 11.06 -14.41 10.92
CA GLY A 295 10.75 -15.54 10.04
C GLY A 295 11.74 -15.64 8.88
N ASN A 296 12.47 -16.76 8.79
CA ASN A 296 13.32 -17.15 7.68
C ASN A 296 12.51 -17.44 6.41
N GLY A 297 11.94 -16.39 5.77
CA GLY A 297 11.17 -16.52 4.51
C GLY A 297 11.92 -16.09 3.25
N TYR A 298 13.18 -15.70 3.35
CA TYR A 298 13.95 -15.20 2.22
C TYR A 298 15.24 -16.02 2.05
N LEU A 299 15.23 -16.93 1.08
CA LEU A 299 16.47 -17.33 0.44
C LEU A 299 16.86 -16.16 -0.48
N LEU A 300 17.84 -15.37 -0.07
CA LEU A 300 18.60 -14.52 -0.98
C LEU A 300 19.03 -15.43 -2.13
N GLY A 301 18.47 -15.25 -3.32
CA GLY A 301 19.04 -15.84 -4.52
C GLY A 301 20.52 -15.40 -4.58
N ASN A 302 21.41 -16.27 -5.04
CA ASN A 302 22.79 -15.88 -5.26
C ASN A 302 22.80 -14.57 -6.06
N VAL A 303 23.25 -13.50 -5.42
CA VAL A 303 23.53 -12.25 -6.11
C VAL A 303 24.76 -12.53 -6.95
N GLU A 304 24.60 -12.63 -8.26
CA GLU A 304 25.76 -12.58 -9.16
C GLU A 304 26.40 -11.20 -8.99
N PRO A 305 27.70 -11.13 -8.70
CA PRO A 305 28.37 -9.85 -8.61
C PRO A 305 28.30 -9.15 -9.97
N LEU A 306 27.98 -7.86 -9.98
CA LEU A 306 28.00 -7.02 -11.17
C LEU A 306 29.36 -7.18 -11.87
N SER A 307 29.32 -7.51 -13.14
CA SER A 307 30.49 -7.56 -14.03
C SER A 307 30.53 -6.34 -14.93
N ASP A 308 31.70 -6.03 -15.49
CA ASP A 308 31.84 -4.91 -16.44
C ASP A 308 30.92 -5.06 -17.67
N ASN A 309 30.53 -6.28 -18.02
CA ASN A 309 29.60 -6.57 -19.13
C ASN A 309 28.14 -6.12 -18.84
N ASP A 310 27.75 -5.96 -17.59
CA ASP A 310 26.41 -5.48 -17.23
C ASP A 310 26.19 -4.01 -17.61
N PHE A 311 27.29 -3.26 -17.83
CA PHE A 311 27.26 -1.87 -18.27
C PHE A 311 27.33 -1.72 -19.80
N ASP A 312 27.64 -2.77 -20.56
CA ASP A 312 27.71 -2.73 -22.03
C ASP A 312 26.34 -2.49 -22.67
N ILE A 313 25.25 -2.90 -22.02
CA ILE A 313 23.88 -2.62 -22.46
C ILE A 313 23.60 -1.11 -22.44
N VAL A 314 24.10 -0.38 -21.43
CA VAL A 314 23.91 1.06 -21.31
C VAL A 314 24.74 1.79 -22.36
N ASN A 315 25.96 1.35 -22.62
CA ASN A 315 26.86 1.96 -23.61
C ASN A 315 26.30 1.78 -25.04
N ASN A 316 25.62 0.67 -25.34
CA ASN A 316 24.98 0.42 -26.63
C ASN A 316 23.64 1.17 -26.84
N LEU A 317 23.04 1.71 -25.77
CA LEU A 317 21.83 2.54 -25.86
C LEU A 317 22.13 4.03 -25.99
N ILE A 318 23.39 4.45 -25.76
CA ILE A 318 23.84 5.84 -25.80
C ILE A 318 24.67 6.13 -27.07
N ALA A 319 25.08 5.13 -27.83
CA ALA A 319 25.75 5.23 -29.12
C ALA A 319 24.73 5.24 -30.29
#